data_8fb9db61304b9f6ef764d4cc805c3d2b
#
_entry.id   8fb9db61304b9f6ef764d4cc805c3d2b
#
_cell.length_a   1.000
_cell.length_b   1.000
_cell.length_c   1.000
_cell.angle_alpha   90.00
_cell.angle_beta   90.00
_cell.angle_gamma   90.00
#
_symmetry.space_group_name_H-M   'P 1'
#
loop_
_entity.id
_entity.type
_entity.pdbx_description
1 polymer ?
#
loop_
_entity_poly.entity_id
_entity_poly.type
_entity_poly.pdbx_seq_one_letter_code
_entity_poly.pdbx_strand_id
1 'polypeptide(L)'
;MNKMIRIKLVLFVFLYALQTNIHAAPSVEFETTQGNFTVELYPEKAPKTVANFLQYVKDGFYENTIFHRVMNNFMIQGGGFERDMTEKNTRAPIVNESDNGLLNERGTIAMARTMDPNSATAQFFVNLIDNQFLNYTSPDPEQIGYCVFGKVTSGFEVVQKIGLVPTAFVGRNENVPTRPITIKSVKLLTELVKEPAKEVAK
;
A
#
# COMPACT_ATOMS: atom_id res chain seq x y z
N MET A 1 -22.17 -44.14 -63.58
CA MET A 1 -22.65 -42.77 -63.43
C MET A 1 -22.45 -42.38 -61.95
N ASN A 2 -21.26 -41.93 -61.59
CA ASN A 2 -20.87 -41.67 -60.18
C ASN A 2 -20.99 -40.19 -59.86
N LYS A 3 -21.92 -39.85 -58.99
CA LYS A 3 -22.03 -38.51 -58.42
C LYS A 3 -21.00 -38.35 -57.29
N MET A 4 -19.92 -37.63 -57.51
CA MET A 4 -19.00 -37.19 -56.47
C MET A 4 -19.67 -36.09 -55.64
N ILE A 5 -19.95 -36.42 -54.38
CA ILE A 5 -20.40 -35.49 -53.37
C ILE A 5 -19.16 -34.73 -52.85
N ARG A 6 -19.03 -33.43 -53.19
CA ARG A 6 -18.00 -32.55 -52.64
C ARG A 6 -18.44 -32.08 -51.22
N ILE A 7 -17.86 -32.66 -50.19
CA ILE A 7 -17.97 -32.19 -48.82
C ILE A 7 -17.08 -30.94 -48.66
N LYS A 8 -17.73 -29.79 -48.56
CA LYS A 8 -17.00 -28.55 -48.15
C LYS A 8 -16.80 -28.59 -46.65
N LEU A 9 -15.55 -28.86 -46.23
CA LEU A 9 -15.12 -28.73 -44.82
C LEU A 9 -14.99 -27.25 -44.51
N VAL A 10 -15.97 -26.71 -43.79
CA VAL A 10 -15.90 -25.34 -43.25
C VAL A 10 -15.09 -25.39 -41.95
N LEU A 11 -13.84 -24.97 -42.03
CA LEU A 11 -12.97 -24.83 -40.87
C LEU A 11 -13.37 -23.58 -40.12
N PHE A 12 -14.17 -23.75 -39.03
CA PHE A 12 -14.49 -22.69 -38.10
C PHE A 12 -13.29 -22.51 -37.16
N VAL A 13 -12.41 -21.56 -37.49
CA VAL A 13 -11.31 -21.14 -36.60
C VAL A 13 -11.94 -20.27 -35.52
N PHE A 14 -12.19 -20.85 -34.34
CA PHE A 14 -12.52 -20.12 -33.12
C PHE A 14 -11.28 -19.37 -32.66
N LEU A 15 -11.18 -18.11 -33.05
CA LEU A 15 -10.16 -17.19 -32.52
C LEU A 15 -10.59 -16.82 -31.08
N TYR A 16 -10.17 -17.60 -30.09
CA TYR A 16 -10.23 -17.23 -28.69
C TYR A 16 -9.30 -16.02 -28.51
N ALA A 17 -9.85 -14.82 -28.59
CA ALA A 17 -9.17 -13.63 -28.11
C ALA A 17 -8.98 -13.80 -26.59
N LEU A 18 -7.75 -14.14 -26.16
CA LEU A 18 -7.37 -13.98 -24.76
C LEU A 18 -7.47 -12.49 -24.45
N GLN A 19 -8.61 -12.09 -23.88
CA GLN A 19 -8.72 -10.77 -23.25
C GLN A 19 -7.89 -10.86 -21.98
N THR A 20 -6.62 -10.49 -22.05
CA THR A 20 -5.85 -10.18 -20.87
C THR A 20 -6.47 -8.94 -20.25
N ASN A 21 -7.31 -9.14 -19.24
CA ASN A 21 -7.75 -8.05 -18.39
C ASN A 21 -6.49 -7.50 -17.70
N ILE A 22 -5.93 -6.41 -18.26
CA ILE A 22 -4.90 -5.62 -17.59
C ILE A 22 -5.64 -4.94 -16.43
N HIS A 23 -5.63 -5.59 -15.28
CA HIS A 23 -6.08 -4.96 -14.04
C HIS A 23 -5.06 -3.87 -13.72
N ALA A 24 -5.47 -2.62 -13.85
CA ALA A 24 -4.68 -1.52 -13.31
C ALA A 24 -4.57 -1.72 -11.79
N ALA A 25 -3.35 -1.69 -11.27
CA ALA A 25 -3.13 -1.80 -9.83
C ALA A 25 -3.88 -0.66 -9.10
N PRO A 26 -4.54 -0.95 -7.96
CA PRO A 26 -5.26 0.07 -7.23
C PRO A 26 -4.30 1.15 -6.74
N SER A 27 -4.73 2.41 -6.85
CA SER A 27 -3.94 3.56 -6.43
C SER A 27 -4.73 4.42 -5.47
N VAL A 28 -4.05 5.03 -4.52
CA VAL A 28 -4.63 5.98 -3.58
C VAL A 28 -3.90 7.32 -3.65
N GLU A 29 -4.64 8.41 -3.50
CA GLU A 29 -4.08 9.74 -3.33
C GLU A 29 -4.13 10.15 -1.86
N PHE A 30 -2.98 10.56 -1.34
CA PHE A 30 -2.85 11.24 -0.06
C PHE A 30 -2.92 12.75 -0.29
N GLU A 31 -3.90 13.41 0.28
CA GLU A 31 -3.95 14.86 0.39
C GLU A 31 -3.39 15.28 1.75
N THR A 32 -2.31 16.08 1.76
CA THR A 32 -1.67 16.51 3.00
C THR A 32 -1.58 18.04 3.08
N THR A 33 -1.19 18.56 4.25
CA THR A 33 -0.90 19.99 4.42
C THR A 33 0.38 20.44 3.70
N GLN A 34 1.19 19.52 3.16
CA GLN A 34 2.42 19.81 2.42
C GLN A 34 2.28 19.62 0.90
N GLY A 35 1.16 19.09 0.43
CA GLY A 35 0.87 18.74 -0.96
C GLY A 35 0.31 17.32 -1.06
N ASN A 36 0.09 16.86 -2.30
CA ASN A 36 -0.48 15.56 -2.57
C ASN A 36 0.57 14.60 -3.13
N PHE A 37 0.41 13.32 -2.87
CA PHE A 37 1.18 12.25 -3.50
C PHE A 37 0.30 11.03 -3.73
N THR A 38 0.62 10.25 -4.76
CA THR A 38 -0.13 9.04 -5.15
C THR A 38 0.71 7.80 -4.88
N VAL A 39 0.06 6.77 -4.36
CA VAL A 39 0.65 5.46 -4.09
C VAL A 39 -0.08 4.40 -4.89
N GLU A 40 0.64 3.63 -5.69
CA GLU A 40 0.18 2.38 -6.27
C GLU A 40 0.31 1.26 -5.24
N LEU A 41 -0.72 0.42 -5.11
CA LEU A 41 -0.76 -0.67 -4.14
C LEU A 41 -0.56 -2.02 -4.84
N TYR A 42 0.00 -3.00 -4.13
CA TYR A 42 0.37 -4.31 -4.67
C TYR A 42 -0.44 -5.45 -4.03
N PRO A 43 -1.75 -5.58 -4.33
CA PRO A 43 -2.63 -6.61 -3.73
C PRO A 43 -2.19 -8.04 -4.04
N GLU A 44 -1.53 -8.27 -5.19
CA GLU A 44 -0.99 -9.59 -5.56
C GLU A 44 0.21 -10.02 -4.68
N LYS A 45 0.91 -9.04 -4.08
CA LYS A 45 2.10 -9.24 -3.26
C LYS A 45 1.80 -9.21 -1.76
N ALA A 46 0.84 -8.38 -1.35
CA ALA A 46 0.46 -8.16 0.04
C ALA A 46 -1.07 -8.07 0.18
N PRO A 47 -1.81 -9.14 -0.13
CA PRO A 47 -3.28 -9.10 -0.21
C PRO A 47 -3.96 -8.70 1.10
N LYS A 48 -3.52 -9.23 2.24
CA LYS A 48 -4.11 -8.91 3.55
C LYS A 48 -3.76 -7.49 3.97
N THR A 49 -2.55 -7.06 3.73
CA THR A 49 -2.05 -5.72 4.04
C THR A 49 -2.78 -4.66 3.22
N VAL A 50 -2.90 -4.87 1.90
CA VAL A 50 -3.63 -3.94 1.01
C VAL A 50 -5.11 -3.91 1.37
N ALA A 51 -5.74 -5.05 1.62
CA ALA A 51 -7.16 -5.10 2.02
C ALA A 51 -7.40 -4.35 3.35
N ASN A 52 -6.53 -4.54 4.35
CA ASN A 52 -6.58 -3.81 5.62
C ASN A 52 -6.41 -2.30 5.43
N PHE A 53 -5.40 -1.89 4.67
CA PHE A 53 -5.14 -0.48 4.38
C PHE A 53 -6.32 0.17 3.65
N LEU A 54 -6.85 -0.45 2.60
CA LEU A 54 -8.01 0.05 1.86
C LEU A 54 -9.27 0.12 2.71
N GLN A 55 -9.42 -0.79 3.68
CA GLN A 55 -10.55 -0.70 4.60
C GLN A 55 -10.44 0.53 5.52
N TYR A 56 -9.24 0.88 6.03
CA TYR A 56 -9.00 2.13 6.75
C TYR A 56 -9.23 3.36 5.87
N VAL A 57 -8.83 3.31 4.59
CA VAL A 57 -9.12 4.37 3.61
C VAL A 57 -10.63 4.57 3.44
N LYS A 58 -11.37 3.47 3.23
CA LYS A 58 -12.83 3.49 3.06
C LYS A 58 -13.56 4.03 4.29
N ASP A 59 -13.06 3.71 5.48
CA ASP A 59 -13.64 4.16 6.76
C ASP A 59 -13.30 5.63 7.08
N GLY A 60 -12.51 6.33 6.23
CA GLY A 60 -12.03 7.69 6.49
C GLY A 60 -11.06 7.78 7.69
N PHE A 61 -10.49 6.64 8.12
CA PHE A 61 -9.68 6.56 9.33
C PHE A 61 -8.47 7.50 9.31
N TYR A 62 -7.83 7.66 8.15
CA TYR A 62 -6.63 8.48 8.01
C TYR A 62 -6.90 9.99 8.02
N GLU A 63 -8.16 10.42 7.89
CA GLU A 63 -8.51 11.83 7.95
C GLU A 63 -8.13 12.44 9.30
N ASN A 64 -7.47 13.61 9.25
CA ASN A 64 -6.93 14.35 10.39
C ASN A 64 -5.82 13.63 11.18
N THR A 65 -5.33 12.48 10.71
CA THR A 65 -4.10 11.91 11.27
C THR A 65 -2.87 12.68 10.81
N ILE A 66 -1.75 12.49 11.48
CA ILE A 66 -0.49 13.19 11.19
C ILE A 66 0.63 12.23 10.81
N PHE A 67 1.66 12.77 10.13
CA PHE A 67 2.99 12.17 10.15
C PHE A 67 3.64 12.52 11.47
N HIS A 68 3.55 11.60 12.43
CA HIS A 68 3.99 11.80 13.82
C HIS A 68 5.46 11.50 14.06
N ARG A 69 6.14 10.84 13.14
CA ARG A 69 7.58 10.53 13.20
C ARG A 69 8.20 10.74 11.82
N VAL A 70 9.16 11.64 11.75
CA VAL A 70 9.85 11.99 10.52
C VAL A 70 11.36 11.98 10.78
N MET A 71 12.07 11.13 10.04
CA MET A 71 13.52 11.03 10.12
C MET A 71 14.12 11.24 8.73
N ASN A 72 14.83 12.36 8.57
CA ASN A 72 15.55 12.64 7.33
C ASN A 72 16.53 11.49 6.99
N ASN A 73 16.68 11.19 5.69
CA ASN A 73 17.48 10.07 5.20
C ASN A 73 17.07 8.70 5.78
N PHE A 74 15.81 8.54 6.15
CA PHE A 74 15.27 7.26 6.57
C PHE A 74 13.81 7.10 6.07
N MET A 75 12.80 7.63 6.79
CA MET A 75 11.38 7.46 6.45
C MET A 75 10.51 8.55 7.05
N ILE A 76 9.28 8.65 6.58
CA ILE A 76 8.19 9.38 7.22
C ILE A 76 7.12 8.38 7.65
N GLN A 77 6.69 8.42 8.92
CA GLN A 77 5.70 7.50 9.50
C GLN A 77 4.47 8.27 9.97
N GLY A 78 3.29 7.73 9.64
CA GLY A 78 2.01 8.37 9.97
C GLY A 78 0.84 7.40 10.04
N GLY A 79 -0.38 7.96 10.09
CA GLY A 79 -1.63 7.22 10.01
C GLY A 79 -2.12 6.58 11.32
N GLY A 80 -1.60 6.98 12.48
CA GLY A 80 -2.03 6.42 13.76
C GLY A 80 -2.40 7.44 14.81
N PHE A 81 -1.91 8.68 14.68
CA PHE A 81 -2.05 9.73 15.69
C PHE A 81 -2.77 10.96 15.16
N GLU A 82 -3.56 11.61 16.00
CA GLU A 82 -4.14 12.94 15.77
C GLU A 82 -3.13 14.05 16.10
N ARG A 83 -3.51 15.31 15.83
CA ARG A 83 -2.60 16.46 15.99
C ARG A 83 -2.12 16.67 17.44
N ASP A 84 -2.89 16.26 18.43
CA ASP A 84 -2.56 16.34 19.85
C ASP A 84 -1.75 15.12 20.35
N MET A 85 -1.33 14.25 19.46
CA MET A 85 -0.63 12.99 19.73
C MET A 85 -1.50 11.93 20.45
N THR A 86 -2.82 12.05 20.35
CA THR A 86 -3.75 10.98 20.77
C THR A 86 -3.74 9.89 19.69
N GLU A 87 -3.54 8.65 20.10
CA GLU A 87 -3.58 7.50 19.22
C GLU A 87 -5.03 7.11 18.90
N LYS A 88 -5.35 6.93 17.62
CA LYS A 88 -6.68 6.48 17.18
C LYS A 88 -6.88 4.99 17.47
N ASN A 89 -8.08 4.62 17.88
CA ASN A 89 -8.46 3.21 18.07
C ASN A 89 -8.41 2.46 16.73
N THR A 90 -7.65 1.38 16.70
CA THR A 90 -7.45 0.57 15.50
C THR A 90 -8.29 -0.71 15.51
N ARG A 91 -8.39 -1.37 14.39
CA ARG A 91 -8.90 -2.73 14.22
C ARG A 91 -7.88 -3.74 14.78
N ALA A 92 -8.26 -5.01 14.83
CA ALA A 92 -7.34 -6.09 15.14
C ALA A 92 -6.11 -6.07 14.21
N PRO A 93 -4.94 -6.45 14.72
CA PRO A 93 -3.72 -6.51 13.92
C PRO A 93 -3.79 -7.59 12.83
N ILE A 94 -2.93 -7.45 11.83
CA ILE A 94 -2.83 -8.36 10.69
C ILE A 94 -1.52 -9.14 10.71
N VAL A 95 -1.52 -10.29 10.04
CA VAL A 95 -0.30 -11.08 9.83
C VAL A 95 0.68 -10.31 8.94
N ASN A 96 1.96 -10.44 9.23
CA ASN A 96 3.03 -9.84 8.43
C ASN A 96 3.20 -10.59 7.10
N GLU A 97 3.21 -9.86 5.98
CA GLU A 97 3.43 -10.40 4.62
C GLU A 97 4.76 -9.89 4.04
N SER A 98 5.77 -9.66 4.87
CA SER A 98 7.07 -9.10 4.42
C SER A 98 7.91 -10.08 3.59
N ASP A 99 7.59 -11.38 3.61
CA ASP A 99 8.21 -12.43 2.77
C ASP A 99 7.73 -12.41 1.30
N ASN A 100 7.04 -11.33 0.90
CA ASN A 100 6.43 -11.15 -0.42
C ASN A 100 7.42 -10.83 -1.56
N GLY A 101 8.71 -10.72 -1.25
CA GLY A 101 9.78 -10.42 -2.19
C GLY A 101 9.93 -8.93 -2.54
N LEU A 102 9.15 -8.03 -1.92
CA LEU A 102 9.31 -6.59 -2.08
C LEU A 102 10.35 -6.05 -1.08
N LEU A 103 11.10 -5.04 -1.52
CA LEU A 103 12.16 -4.44 -0.71
C LEU A 103 11.75 -3.05 -0.22
N ASN A 104 12.27 -2.66 0.94
CA ASN A 104 12.11 -1.32 1.50
C ASN A 104 13.02 -0.32 0.77
N GLU A 105 12.76 -0.12 -0.52
CA GLU A 105 13.44 0.83 -1.39
C GLU A 105 12.86 2.24 -1.25
N ARG A 106 13.59 3.22 -1.73
CA ARG A 106 13.12 4.60 -1.82
C ARG A 106 11.77 4.71 -2.52
N GLY A 107 10.83 5.38 -1.87
CA GLY A 107 9.48 5.60 -2.36
C GLY A 107 8.49 4.47 -2.08
N THR A 108 8.91 3.34 -1.52
CA THR A 108 7.97 2.29 -1.10
C THR A 108 7.24 2.67 0.18
N ILE A 109 6.00 2.19 0.31
CA ILE A 109 5.19 2.28 1.53
C ILE A 109 5.14 0.92 2.20
N ALA A 110 5.35 0.89 3.53
CA ALA A 110 5.33 -0.34 4.32
C ALA A 110 4.54 -0.15 5.62
N MET A 111 4.06 -1.26 6.21
CA MET A 111 3.35 -1.24 7.49
C MET A 111 4.32 -1.06 8.64
N ALA A 112 4.00 -0.11 9.52
CA ALA A 112 4.64 -0.02 10.83
C ALA A 112 4.09 -1.10 11.77
N ARG A 113 4.94 -1.59 12.68
CA ARG A 113 4.62 -2.60 13.68
C ARG A 113 5.43 -2.41 14.96
N THR A 114 5.04 -3.08 16.02
CA THR A 114 5.83 -3.21 17.25
C THR A 114 6.91 -4.31 17.07
N MET A 115 7.51 -4.74 18.17
CA MET A 115 8.42 -5.90 18.18
C MET A 115 7.73 -7.21 17.79
N ASP A 116 6.41 -7.33 18.04
CA ASP A 116 5.62 -8.46 17.55
C ASP A 116 5.48 -8.35 16.03
N PRO A 117 5.93 -9.36 15.27
CA PRO A 117 5.81 -9.38 13.82
C PRO A 117 4.39 -9.16 13.29
N ASN A 118 3.38 -9.67 13.99
CA ASN A 118 1.98 -9.63 13.58
C ASN A 118 1.17 -8.54 14.28
N SER A 119 1.80 -7.42 14.64
CA SER A 119 1.15 -6.31 15.36
C SER A 119 0.74 -5.13 14.48
N ALA A 120 0.97 -5.20 13.17
CA ALA A 120 0.60 -4.12 12.26
C ALA A 120 -0.91 -3.90 12.24
N THR A 121 -1.34 -2.63 12.33
CA THR A 121 -2.75 -2.22 12.29
C THR A 121 -3.01 -1.19 11.20
N ALA A 122 -2.89 0.11 11.51
CA ALA A 122 -3.18 1.23 10.60
C ALA A 122 -1.94 2.01 10.19
N GLN A 123 -0.93 2.08 11.07
CA GLN A 123 0.25 2.93 10.84
C GLN A 123 1.11 2.41 9.69
N PHE A 124 1.60 3.33 8.89
CA PHE A 124 2.49 3.06 7.75
C PHE A 124 3.68 4.02 7.76
N PHE A 125 4.69 3.68 6.97
CA PHE A 125 5.78 4.62 6.67
C PHE A 125 6.11 4.61 5.17
N VAL A 126 6.66 5.72 4.69
CA VAL A 126 7.20 5.85 3.33
C VAL A 126 8.72 5.99 3.41
N ASN A 127 9.43 5.14 2.71
CA ASN A 127 10.88 5.14 2.67
C ASN A 127 11.42 6.34 1.88
N LEU A 128 12.31 7.13 2.48
CA LEU A 128 12.98 8.26 1.83
C LEU A 128 14.23 7.83 1.06
N ILE A 129 14.84 6.71 1.46
CA ILE A 129 16.00 6.07 0.87
C ILE A 129 15.79 4.56 0.83
N ASP A 130 16.76 3.81 0.30
CA ASP A 130 16.78 2.36 0.35
C ASP A 130 17.18 1.91 1.77
N ASN A 131 16.25 1.27 2.48
CA ASN A 131 16.41 0.82 3.86
C ASN A 131 16.52 -0.70 3.91
N GLN A 132 17.63 -1.26 3.42
CA GLN A 132 17.83 -2.71 3.28
C GLN A 132 17.68 -3.49 4.60
N PHE A 133 18.02 -2.87 5.73
CA PHE A 133 17.91 -3.48 7.07
C PHE A 133 16.46 -3.69 7.53
N LEU A 134 15.47 -3.11 6.82
CA LEU A 134 14.04 -3.34 7.04
C LEU A 134 13.47 -4.48 6.19
N ASN A 135 14.27 -5.09 5.32
CA ASN A 135 13.83 -6.17 4.45
C ASN A 135 13.67 -7.48 5.21
N TYR A 136 12.78 -8.33 4.70
CA TYR A 136 12.71 -9.72 5.13
C TYR A 136 14.00 -10.45 4.78
N THR A 137 14.57 -11.19 5.74
CA THR A 137 15.73 -12.06 5.53
C THR A 137 15.48 -13.48 6.04
N SER A 138 14.67 -13.64 7.08
CA SER A 138 14.24 -14.94 7.60
C SER A 138 12.92 -14.83 8.37
N PRO A 139 12.25 -15.95 8.71
CA PRO A 139 11.02 -15.95 9.52
C PRO A 139 11.24 -15.61 11.00
N ASP A 140 12.49 -15.44 11.44
CA ASP A 140 12.78 -15.06 12.82
C ASP A 140 12.22 -13.66 13.14
N PRO A 141 11.64 -13.44 14.33
CA PRO A 141 11.00 -12.17 14.68
C PRO A 141 11.87 -10.91 14.49
N GLU A 142 13.20 -11.05 14.68
CA GLU A 142 14.16 -9.96 14.49
C GLU A 142 14.53 -9.71 13.02
N GLN A 143 14.28 -10.69 12.13
CA GLN A 143 14.69 -10.70 10.73
C GLN A 143 13.52 -10.72 9.75
N ILE A 144 12.28 -10.79 10.27
CA ILE A 144 11.08 -10.85 9.42
C ILE A 144 10.81 -9.54 8.66
N GLY A 145 11.42 -8.43 9.07
CA GLY A 145 11.33 -7.15 8.37
C GLY A 145 9.94 -6.49 8.42
N TYR A 146 9.71 -5.60 7.46
CA TYR A 146 8.51 -4.78 7.34
C TYR A 146 7.85 -4.99 5.99
N CYS A 147 6.54 -5.25 5.99
CA CYS A 147 5.78 -5.57 4.78
C CYS A 147 5.61 -4.34 3.90
N VAL A 148 6.32 -4.30 2.77
CA VAL A 148 6.06 -3.36 1.67
C VAL A 148 4.78 -3.80 0.96
N PHE A 149 3.88 -2.83 0.69
CA PHE A 149 2.59 -3.10 0.06
C PHE A 149 2.23 -2.13 -1.08
N GLY A 150 3.13 -1.20 -1.43
CA GLY A 150 2.95 -0.24 -2.51
C GLY A 150 4.15 0.67 -2.72
N LYS A 151 4.03 1.59 -3.68
CA LYS A 151 5.08 2.57 -4.02
C LYS A 151 4.47 3.90 -4.44
N VAL A 152 5.12 4.99 -4.08
CA VAL A 152 4.78 6.35 -4.54
C VAL A 152 5.07 6.45 -6.04
N THR A 153 4.05 6.75 -6.83
CA THR A 153 4.13 6.89 -8.30
C THR A 153 4.08 8.34 -8.75
N SER A 154 3.57 9.25 -7.91
CA SER A 154 3.53 10.68 -8.18
C SER A 154 3.65 11.47 -6.87
N GLY A 155 4.23 12.68 -6.92
CA GLY A 155 4.36 13.57 -5.77
C GLY A 155 5.44 13.14 -4.76
N PHE A 156 6.46 12.36 -5.17
CA PHE A 156 7.54 11.96 -4.26
C PHE A 156 8.31 13.16 -3.70
N GLU A 157 8.37 14.27 -4.41
CA GLU A 157 8.92 15.55 -3.93
C GLU A 157 8.17 16.08 -2.70
N VAL A 158 6.86 15.82 -2.57
CA VAL A 158 6.09 16.14 -1.35
C VAL A 158 6.55 15.27 -0.18
N VAL A 159 6.74 13.97 -0.41
CA VAL A 159 7.27 13.02 0.59
C VAL A 159 8.67 13.46 1.05
N GLN A 160 9.56 13.85 0.12
CA GLN A 160 10.88 14.39 0.45
C GLN A 160 10.80 15.69 1.25
N LYS A 161 9.91 16.61 0.87
CA LYS A 161 9.66 17.87 1.59
C LYS A 161 9.22 17.61 3.03
N ILE A 162 8.34 16.62 3.25
CA ILE A 162 7.96 16.16 4.60
C ILE A 162 9.19 15.65 5.35
N GLY A 163 10.04 14.86 4.69
CA GLY A 163 11.27 14.31 5.29
C GLY A 163 12.31 15.33 5.75
N LEU A 164 12.18 16.58 5.30
CA LEU A 164 13.11 17.67 5.61
C LEU A 164 12.62 18.64 6.69
N VAL A 165 11.42 18.44 7.25
CA VAL A 165 10.89 19.38 8.25
C VAL A 165 11.64 19.27 9.57
N PRO A 166 11.73 20.36 10.34
CA PRO A 166 12.28 20.32 11.68
C PRO A 166 11.44 19.43 12.60
N THR A 167 12.10 18.61 13.41
CA THR A 167 11.50 17.69 14.37
C THR A 167 12.00 17.98 15.79
N ALA A 168 11.22 17.56 16.79
CA ALA A 168 11.51 17.70 18.19
C ALA A 168 10.98 16.50 18.99
N PHE A 169 11.28 16.47 20.28
CA PHE A 169 10.62 15.58 21.23
C PHE A 169 9.25 16.16 21.65
N VAL A 170 8.22 15.32 21.66
CA VAL A 170 6.89 15.63 22.21
C VAL A 170 6.52 14.53 23.20
N GLY A 171 6.59 14.83 24.48
CA GLY A 171 6.45 13.84 25.53
C GLY A 171 7.53 12.75 25.42
N ARG A 172 7.12 11.51 25.16
CA ARG A 172 8.01 10.35 24.95
C ARG A 172 8.30 10.08 23.48
N ASN A 173 7.69 10.84 22.57
CA ASN A 173 7.83 10.62 21.13
C ASN A 173 8.98 11.46 20.59
N GLU A 174 9.89 10.81 19.88
CA GLU A 174 11.03 11.41 19.21
C GLU A 174 10.71 11.69 17.73
N ASN A 175 11.43 12.65 17.15
CA ASN A 175 11.34 12.97 15.73
C ASN A 175 9.93 13.40 15.28
N VAL A 176 9.18 14.05 16.16
CA VAL A 176 7.86 14.61 15.85
C VAL A 176 8.02 15.94 15.14
N PRO A 177 7.39 16.16 13.96
CA PRO A 177 7.44 17.46 13.29
C PRO A 177 7.01 18.61 14.20
N THR A 178 7.81 19.68 14.28
CA THR A 178 7.51 20.86 15.13
C THR A 178 6.24 21.58 14.71
N ARG A 179 5.81 21.42 13.46
CA ARG A 179 4.50 21.81 12.95
C ARG A 179 3.80 20.57 12.42
N PRO A 180 2.61 20.21 12.93
CA PRO A 180 1.91 19.02 12.51
C PRO A 180 1.70 18.96 11.00
N ILE A 181 2.05 17.84 10.39
CA ILE A 181 1.78 17.55 8.99
C ILE A 181 0.59 16.61 8.95
N THR A 182 -0.55 17.19 8.56
CA THR A 182 -1.83 16.49 8.62
C THR A 182 -2.15 15.82 7.28
N ILE A 183 -2.59 14.58 7.34
CA ILE A 183 -3.25 13.87 6.25
C ILE A 183 -4.71 14.35 6.25
N LYS A 184 -5.09 15.12 5.24
CA LYS A 184 -6.46 15.67 5.12
C LYS A 184 -7.42 14.60 4.63
N SER A 185 -6.98 13.79 3.67
CA SER A 185 -7.74 12.65 3.15
C SER A 185 -6.82 11.63 2.48
N VAL A 186 -7.29 10.39 2.41
CA VAL A 186 -6.72 9.36 1.53
C VAL A 186 -7.87 8.80 0.70
N LYS A 187 -7.76 8.88 -0.64
CA LYS A 187 -8.83 8.51 -1.56
C LYS A 187 -8.37 7.45 -2.54
N LEU A 188 -9.18 6.42 -2.73
CA LEU A 188 -8.98 5.42 -3.78
C LEU A 188 -9.25 6.08 -5.15
N LEU A 189 -8.26 6.04 -6.05
CA LEU A 189 -8.35 6.61 -7.40
C LEU A 189 -8.80 5.57 -8.43
N THR A 190 -8.40 4.31 -8.25
CA THR A 190 -8.73 3.20 -9.14
C THR A 190 -9.29 2.07 -8.28
N GLU A 191 -10.55 1.71 -8.49
CA GLU A 191 -11.18 0.60 -7.78
C GLU A 191 -10.64 -0.75 -8.26
N LEU A 192 -10.51 -1.71 -7.32
CA LEU A 192 -10.35 -3.11 -7.67
C LEU A 192 -11.62 -3.56 -8.43
N VAL A 193 -11.50 -3.85 -9.72
CA VAL A 193 -12.61 -4.45 -10.47
C VAL A 193 -12.87 -5.83 -9.86
N LYS A 194 -14.01 -5.98 -9.16
CA LYS A 194 -14.45 -7.29 -8.69
C LYS A 194 -14.71 -8.15 -9.92
N GLU A 195 -14.02 -9.28 -10.04
CA GLU A 195 -14.41 -10.30 -11.03
C GLU A 195 -15.92 -10.62 -10.86
N PRO A 196 -16.70 -10.64 -11.95
CA PRO A 196 -18.05 -11.14 -11.87
C PRO A 196 -17.97 -12.60 -11.40
N ALA A 197 -18.74 -12.95 -10.37
CA ALA A 197 -18.81 -14.31 -9.86
C ALA A 197 -19.06 -15.26 -11.05
N LYS A 198 -18.17 -16.25 -11.23
CA LYS A 198 -18.35 -17.30 -12.24
C LYS A 198 -19.68 -17.97 -11.94
N GLU A 199 -20.67 -17.74 -12.81
CA GLU A 199 -21.94 -18.44 -12.78
C GLU A 199 -21.63 -19.92 -13.04
N VAL A 200 -21.72 -20.73 -11.99
CA VAL A 200 -21.58 -22.19 -12.11
C VAL A 200 -22.82 -22.65 -12.85
N ALA A 201 -22.69 -22.88 -14.16
CA ALA A 201 -23.71 -23.53 -14.95
C ALA A 201 -24.00 -24.90 -14.34
N LYS A 202 -25.26 -25.10 -13.95
CA LYS A 202 -25.82 -26.40 -13.56
C LYS A 202 -26.10 -27.25 -14.79
#